data_5776e38c1bf1961399fea779ab28ad1c
#
_entry.id   5776e38c1bf1961399fea779ab28ad1c
#
_cell.length_a   1.000
_cell.length_b   1.000
_cell.length_c   1.000
_cell.angle_alpha   90.00
_cell.angle_beta   90.00
_cell.angle_gamma   90.00
#
_symmetry.space_group_name_H-M   'P 1'
#
loop_
_entity.id
_entity.type
_entity.pdbx_description
1 polymer ?
#
loop_
_entity_poly.entity_id
_entity_poly.type
_entity_poly.pdbx_seq_one_letter_code
_entity_poly.pdbx_strand_id
1 'polypeptide(L)'
;KNKKALEELEYMKSIASRYKYKNEFDNLFLDNVDKYIDDIKYVEEDLDKSSYDNLRKNYDNITICHNDLAYHNFLIKNSEVSIIDFDYMTLDLRVCDISDFLLKAIKNSAFDMDKMILAIDSYEKSSILMKEEKELIYIYLKFPKDFYSITRDYYFKRKKWDYDVYLNRLCNKLDN
;
A
#
# COMPACT_ATOMS: atom_id res chain seq x y z
N LYS A 1 -7.08 -8.14 4.42
CA LYS A 1 -6.24 -6.95 4.76
C LYS A 1 -7.08 -5.67 4.77
N ASN A 2 -7.85 -5.41 3.73
CA ASN A 2 -8.59 -4.15 3.55
C ASN A 2 -9.71 -3.97 4.57
N LYS A 3 -10.52 -5.01 4.86
CA LYS A 3 -11.55 -4.97 5.91
C LYS A 3 -10.99 -4.51 7.26
N LYS A 4 -9.81 -5.03 7.63
CA LYS A 4 -9.13 -4.60 8.85
C LYS A 4 -8.72 -3.12 8.78
N ALA A 5 -8.26 -2.64 7.64
CA ALA A 5 -7.88 -1.24 7.47
C ALA A 5 -9.10 -0.32 7.59
N LEU A 6 -10.24 -0.72 7.04
CA LEU A 6 -11.50 0.00 7.16
C LEU A 6 -11.94 0.11 8.62
N GLU A 7 -12.01 -1.01 9.33
CA GLU A 7 -12.36 -1.07 10.75
C GLU A 7 -11.42 -0.20 11.61
N GLU A 8 -10.12 -0.26 11.33
CA GLU A 8 -9.12 0.55 12.07
C GLU A 8 -9.28 2.05 11.77
N LEU A 9 -9.57 2.47 10.53
CA LEU A 9 -9.82 3.88 10.21
C LEU A 9 -11.10 4.40 10.86
N GLU A 10 -12.18 3.64 10.83
CA GLU A 10 -13.44 3.99 11.49
C GLU A 10 -13.25 4.11 13.01
N TYR A 11 -12.48 3.21 13.60
CA TYR A 11 -12.13 3.25 15.02
C TYR A 11 -11.28 4.50 15.35
N MET A 12 -10.23 4.79 14.58
CA MET A 12 -9.40 5.99 14.77
C MET A 12 -10.23 7.27 14.61
N LYS A 13 -11.15 7.34 13.65
CA LYS A 13 -12.11 8.43 13.50
C LYS A 13 -12.97 8.61 14.74
N SER A 14 -13.50 7.51 15.27
CA SER A 14 -14.30 7.53 16.52
C SER A 14 -13.51 8.08 17.70
N ILE A 15 -12.25 7.67 17.88
CA ILE A 15 -11.39 8.17 18.95
C ILE A 15 -11.10 9.66 18.79
N ALA A 16 -10.58 10.06 17.60
CA ALA A 16 -10.18 11.44 17.33
C ALA A 16 -11.36 12.42 17.49
N SER A 17 -12.56 12.01 17.05
CA SER A 17 -13.78 12.82 17.19
C SER A 17 -14.14 13.15 18.65
N ARG A 18 -13.81 12.24 19.58
CA ARG A 18 -14.12 12.39 21.02
C ARG A 18 -13.09 13.23 21.78
N TYR A 19 -11.94 13.55 21.19
CA TYR A 19 -10.94 14.37 21.87
C TYR A 19 -11.50 15.77 22.14
N LYS A 20 -11.39 16.20 23.41
CA LYS A 20 -11.80 17.55 23.84
C LYS A 20 -10.91 18.62 23.20
N TYR A 21 -9.62 18.33 23.07
CA TYR A 21 -8.62 19.17 22.41
C TYR A 21 -8.00 18.37 21.29
N LYS A 22 -8.13 18.89 20.07
CA LYS A 22 -7.59 18.31 18.86
C LYS A 22 -6.34 19.07 18.44
N ASN A 23 -5.26 18.37 18.20
CA ASN A 23 -4.07 18.97 17.59
C ASN A 23 -4.23 19.07 16.06
N GLU A 24 -3.23 19.59 15.39
CA GLU A 24 -3.27 19.77 13.94
C GLU A 24 -3.39 18.43 13.18
N PHE A 25 -2.69 17.39 13.64
CA PHE A 25 -2.79 16.05 13.05
C PHE A 25 -4.23 15.50 13.14
N ASP A 26 -4.87 15.66 14.31
CA ASP A 26 -6.24 15.19 14.52
C ASP A 26 -7.23 15.90 13.60
N ASN A 27 -7.06 17.22 13.41
CA ASN A 27 -7.92 18.00 12.51
C ASN A 27 -7.73 17.58 11.05
N LEU A 28 -6.48 17.52 10.57
CA LEU A 28 -6.17 17.06 9.21
C LEU A 28 -6.66 15.64 8.96
N PHE A 29 -6.51 14.75 9.94
CA PHE A 29 -7.04 13.39 9.84
C PHE A 29 -8.56 13.39 9.69
N LEU A 30 -9.28 14.10 10.57
CA LEU A 30 -10.75 14.14 10.58
C LEU A 30 -11.32 14.78 9.30
N ASP A 31 -10.66 15.80 8.78
CA ASP A 31 -11.07 16.48 7.55
C ASP A 31 -10.96 15.58 6.29
N ASN A 32 -10.10 14.56 6.35
CA ASN A 32 -9.80 13.74 5.18
C ASN A 32 -10.22 12.27 5.29
N VAL A 33 -10.40 11.74 6.52
CA VAL A 33 -10.56 10.29 6.75
C VAL A 33 -11.75 9.68 6.00
N ASP A 34 -12.84 10.42 5.81
CA ASP A 34 -14.04 9.91 5.13
C ASP A 34 -13.77 9.59 3.66
N LYS A 35 -13.02 10.46 2.97
CA LYS A 35 -12.57 10.19 1.60
C LYS A 35 -11.79 8.86 1.53
N TYR A 36 -10.83 8.66 2.44
CA TYR A 36 -10.00 7.44 2.44
C TYR A 36 -10.76 6.18 2.87
N ILE A 37 -11.76 6.32 3.73
CA ILE A 37 -12.70 5.24 4.05
C ILE A 37 -13.47 4.83 2.78
N ASP A 38 -13.98 5.80 2.02
CA ASP A 38 -14.69 5.52 0.79
C ASP A 38 -13.78 4.92 -0.28
N ASP A 39 -12.54 5.41 -0.42
CA ASP A 39 -11.55 4.82 -1.32
C ASP A 39 -11.30 3.34 -0.99
N ILE A 40 -11.20 2.96 0.29
CA ILE A 40 -11.03 1.56 0.70
C ILE A 40 -12.28 0.74 0.38
N LYS A 41 -13.49 1.27 0.58
CA LYS A 41 -14.73 0.58 0.23
C LYS A 41 -14.79 0.29 -1.27
N TYR A 42 -14.43 1.26 -2.12
CA TYR A 42 -14.36 1.06 -3.57
C TYR A 42 -13.33 -0.02 -3.95
N VAL A 43 -12.17 -0.04 -3.30
CA VAL A 43 -11.18 -1.10 -3.51
C VAL A 43 -11.72 -2.47 -3.11
N GLU A 44 -12.46 -2.57 -2.01
CA GLU A 44 -13.09 -3.85 -1.60
C GLU A 44 -14.15 -4.30 -2.59
N GLU A 45 -15.02 -3.40 -3.04
CA GLU A 45 -16.02 -3.72 -4.06
C GLU A 45 -15.39 -4.16 -5.38
N ASP A 46 -14.33 -3.48 -5.82
CA ASP A 46 -13.59 -3.85 -7.03
C ASP A 46 -12.92 -5.23 -6.87
N LEU A 47 -12.35 -5.53 -5.70
CA LEU A 47 -11.78 -6.85 -5.40
C LEU A 47 -12.83 -7.96 -5.39
N ASP A 48 -13.99 -7.72 -4.78
CA ASP A 48 -15.09 -8.70 -4.72
C ASP A 48 -15.64 -9.02 -6.13
N LYS A 49 -15.60 -8.05 -7.06
CA LYS A 49 -16.01 -8.23 -8.46
C LYS A 49 -14.91 -8.80 -9.36
N SER A 50 -13.66 -8.77 -8.91
CA SER A 50 -12.49 -9.20 -9.66
C SER A 50 -12.31 -10.73 -9.65
N SER A 51 -11.31 -11.19 -10.40
CA SER A 51 -10.90 -12.59 -10.41
C SER A 51 -10.02 -13.00 -9.21
N TYR A 52 -9.87 -12.16 -8.17
CA TYR A 52 -8.96 -12.40 -7.04
C TYR A 52 -9.17 -13.77 -6.39
N ASP A 53 -10.41 -14.08 -5.99
CA ASP A 53 -10.72 -15.33 -5.32
C ASP A 53 -10.51 -16.56 -6.21
N ASN A 54 -10.78 -16.43 -7.51
CA ASN A 54 -10.59 -17.50 -8.47
C ASN A 54 -9.10 -17.78 -8.71
N LEU A 55 -8.29 -16.71 -8.87
CA LEU A 55 -6.84 -16.85 -9.02
C LEU A 55 -6.21 -17.45 -7.76
N ARG A 56 -6.67 -17.06 -6.59
CA ARG A 56 -6.14 -17.53 -5.31
C ARG A 56 -6.49 -18.98 -4.98
N LYS A 57 -7.60 -19.51 -5.52
CA LYS A 57 -7.96 -20.92 -5.38
C LYS A 57 -7.05 -21.86 -6.17
N ASN A 58 -6.38 -21.36 -7.21
CA ASN A 58 -5.40 -22.15 -7.95
C ASN A 58 -4.04 -22.02 -7.27
N TYR A 59 -3.54 -23.11 -6.69
CA TYR A 59 -2.26 -23.16 -5.99
C TYR A 59 -1.05 -22.81 -6.87
N ASP A 60 -1.15 -23.02 -8.19
CA ASP A 60 -0.08 -22.67 -9.13
C ASP A 60 0.14 -21.15 -9.24
N ASN A 61 -0.85 -20.35 -8.84
CA ASN A 61 -0.75 -18.90 -8.82
C ASN A 61 -0.18 -18.35 -7.49
N ILE A 62 -0.06 -19.21 -6.47
CA ILE A 62 0.42 -18.80 -5.14
C ILE A 62 1.94 -18.85 -5.11
N THR A 63 2.53 -17.77 -4.68
CA THR A 63 3.98 -17.64 -4.54
C THR A 63 4.35 -17.01 -3.19
N ILE A 64 5.64 -17.04 -2.87
CA ILE A 64 6.16 -16.28 -1.75
C ILE A 64 6.19 -14.81 -2.15
N CYS A 65 5.43 -13.98 -1.46
CA CYS A 65 5.43 -12.54 -1.60
C CYS A 65 6.26 -11.92 -0.47
N HIS A 66 7.17 -11.03 -0.81
CA HIS A 66 8.02 -10.31 0.14
C HIS A 66 7.24 -9.27 0.95
N ASN A 67 6.30 -8.58 0.31
CA ASN A 67 5.43 -7.52 0.86
C ASN A 67 6.14 -6.24 1.32
N ASP A 68 7.46 -6.14 1.14
CA ASP A 68 8.23 -4.92 1.41
C ASP A 68 9.38 -4.72 0.42
N LEU A 69 9.07 -4.65 -0.88
CA LEU A 69 10.06 -4.42 -1.95
C LEU A 69 10.47 -2.94 -2.01
N ALA A 70 11.07 -2.45 -0.91
CA ALA A 70 11.67 -1.12 -0.84
C ALA A 70 13.12 -1.15 -1.34
N TYR A 71 13.62 0.00 -1.86
CA TYR A 71 14.96 0.11 -2.45
C TYR A 71 16.09 -0.36 -1.51
N HIS A 72 15.96 -0.15 -0.21
CA HIS A 72 16.94 -0.55 0.78
C HIS A 72 16.98 -2.07 1.03
N ASN A 73 15.98 -2.81 0.55
CA ASN A 73 15.94 -4.26 0.61
C ASN A 73 16.57 -4.93 -0.63
N PHE A 74 17.11 -4.13 -1.57
CA PHE A 74 17.84 -4.63 -2.73
C PHE A 74 19.34 -4.38 -2.56
N LEU A 75 20.13 -5.44 -2.57
CA LEU A 75 21.60 -5.37 -2.58
C LEU A 75 22.10 -5.69 -3.99
N ILE A 76 22.88 -4.78 -4.56
CA ILE A 76 23.44 -4.94 -5.91
C ILE A 76 24.96 -5.09 -5.79
N LYS A 77 25.51 -6.21 -6.28
CA LYS A 77 26.94 -6.46 -6.34
C LYS A 77 27.28 -7.19 -7.64
N ASN A 78 28.24 -6.68 -8.40
CA ASN A 78 28.70 -7.29 -9.66
C ASN A 78 27.55 -7.66 -10.63
N SER A 79 26.56 -6.80 -10.77
CA SER A 79 25.34 -7.02 -11.56
C SER A 79 24.41 -8.12 -11.04
N GLU A 80 24.69 -8.71 -9.88
CA GLU A 80 23.77 -9.59 -9.19
C GLU A 80 22.90 -8.80 -8.23
N VAL A 81 21.61 -9.15 -8.15
CA VAL A 81 20.64 -8.55 -7.26
C VAL A 81 20.24 -9.57 -6.21
N SER A 82 20.38 -9.20 -4.95
CA SER A 82 19.89 -9.97 -3.81
C SER A 82 18.81 -9.19 -3.09
N ILE A 83 17.78 -9.88 -2.61
CA ILE A 83 16.70 -9.29 -1.80
C ILE A 83 16.88 -9.77 -0.38
N ILE A 84 16.73 -8.87 0.59
CA ILE A 84 16.87 -9.12 2.04
C ILE A 84 15.62 -8.66 2.79
N ASP A 85 15.53 -9.02 4.07
CA ASP A 85 14.44 -8.62 4.98
C ASP A 85 13.07 -9.21 4.61
N PHE A 86 12.95 -10.53 4.76
CA PHE A 86 11.73 -11.29 4.49
C PHE A 86 10.76 -11.36 5.69
N ASP A 87 10.85 -10.45 6.66
CA ASP A 87 10.05 -10.46 7.89
C ASP A 87 8.54 -10.37 7.63
N TYR A 88 8.14 -9.80 6.49
CA TYR A 88 6.75 -9.61 6.09
C TYR A 88 6.26 -10.62 5.04
N MET A 89 7.05 -11.65 4.74
CA MET A 89 6.70 -12.58 3.68
C MET A 89 5.38 -13.32 3.96
N THR A 90 4.63 -13.55 2.89
CA THR A 90 3.40 -14.33 2.92
C THR A 90 3.28 -15.18 1.67
N LEU A 91 2.38 -16.18 1.69
CA LEU A 91 1.95 -16.89 0.50
C LEU A 91 0.72 -16.19 -0.07
N ASP A 92 0.86 -15.59 -1.25
CA ASP A 92 -0.22 -14.87 -1.94
C ASP A 92 0.05 -14.80 -3.45
N LEU A 93 -0.82 -14.09 -4.19
CA LEU A 93 -0.63 -13.81 -5.61
C LEU A 93 0.57 -12.87 -5.80
N ARG A 94 1.41 -13.12 -6.82
CA ARG A 94 2.57 -12.27 -7.16
C ARG A 94 2.23 -10.79 -7.38
N VAL A 95 0.98 -10.49 -7.76
CA VAL A 95 0.48 -9.12 -7.95
C VAL A 95 0.60 -8.26 -6.69
N CYS A 96 0.63 -8.88 -5.49
CA CYS A 96 0.83 -8.18 -4.23
C CYS A 96 2.21 -7.49 -4.20
N ASP A 97 3.26 -8.22 -4.56
CA ASP A 97 4.63 -7.71 -4.62
C ASP A 97 4.83 -6.73 -5.78
N ILE A 98 4.26 -7.05 -6.94
CA ILE A 98 4.34 -6.17 -8.10
C ILE A 98 3.72 -4.81 -7.78
N SER A 99 2.52 -4.79 -7.19
CA SER A 99 1.85 -3.55 -6.81
C SER A 99 2.62 -2.76 -5.74
N ASP A 100 3.18 -3.45 -4.73
CA ASP A 100 3.99 -2.80 -3.69
C ASP A 100 5.26 -2.17 -4.28
N PHE A 101 5.94 -2.88 -5.16
CA PHE A 101 7.12 -2.39 -5.87
C PHE A 101 6.79 -1.18 -6.74
N LEU A 102 5.73 -1.26 -7.56
CA LEU A 102 5.31 -0.17 -8.43
C LEU A 102 5.02 1.11 -7.64
N LEU A 103 4.22 1.01 -6.56
CA LEU A 103 3.92 2.15 -5.70
C LEU A 103 5.20 2.81 -5.15
N LYS A 104 6.16 2.00 -4.69
CA LYS A 104 7.42 2.51 -4.16
C LYS A 104 8.31 3.12 -5.23
N ALA A 105 8.34 2.53 -6.42
CA ALA A 105 9.13 3.02 -7.54
C ALA A 105 8.63 4.38 -8.05
N ILE A 106 7.31 4.54 -8.26
CA ILE A 106 6.74 5.79 -8.78
C ILE A 106 6.72 6.90 -7.74
N LYS A 107 6.50 6.57 -6.46
CA LYS A 107 6.48 7.55 -5.36
C LYS A 107 7.79 8.31 -5.24
N ASN A 108 8.93 7.64 -5.41
CA ASN A 108 10.24 8.26 -5.36
C ASN A 108 10.60 9.07 -6.62
N SER A 109 9.73 9.08 -7.62
CA SER A 109 9.90 9.77 -8.89
C SER A 109 8.71 10.65 -9.26
N ALA A 110 8.13 11.31 -8.26
CA ALA A 110 6.99 12.23 -8.45
C ALA A 110 5.81 11.60 -9.22
N PHE A 111 5.52 10.33 -8.94
CA PHE A 111 4.45 9.54 -9.61
C PHE A 111 4.61 9.45 -11.14
N ASP A 112 5.85 9.32 -11.60
CA ASP A 112 6.20 9.16 -13.01
C ASP A 112 5.61 7.86 -13.58
N MET A 113 4.57 8.01 -14.39
CA MET A 113 3.85 6.88 -15.01
C MET A 113 4.68 6.14 -16.04
N ASP A 114 5.63 6.79 -16.73
CA ASP A 114 6.52 6.15 -17.68
C ASP A 114 7.43 5.13 -17.00
N LYS A 115 7.86 5.43 -15.78
CA LYS A 115 8.62 4.47 -14.95
C LYS A 115 7.78 3.26 -14.55
N MET A 116 6.50 3.47 -14.26
CA MET A 116 5.60 2.35 -13.95
C MET A 116 5.43 1.44 -15.17
N ILE A 117 5.19 2.02 -16.34
CA ILE A 117 5.07 1.27 -17.60
C ILE A 117 6.38 0.51 -17.87
N LEU A 118 7.52 1.17 -17.77
CA LEU A 118 8.83 0.54 -17.97
C LEU A 118 9.05 -0.63 -17.00
N ALA A 119 8.63 -0.51 -15.74
CA ALA A 119 8.76 -1.59 -14.76
C ALA A 119 7.88 -2.79 -15.12
N ILE A 120 6.63 -2.56 -15.53
CA ILE A 120 5.71 -3.61 -15.99
C ILE A 120 6.27 -4.30 -17.25
N ASP A 121 6.68 -3.53 -18.27
CA ASP A 121 7.22 -4.06 -19.51
C ASP A 121 8.50 -4.88 -19.26
N SER A 122 9.34 -4.43 -18.31
CA SER A 122 10.56 -5.14 -17.93
C SER A 122 10.25 -6.45 -17.20
N TYR A 123 9.24 -6.46 -16.35
CA TYR A 123 8.76 -7.68 -15.69
C TYR A 123 8.19 -8.68 -16.69
N GLU A 124 7.39 -8.22 -17.66
CA GLU A 124 6.75 -9.07 -18.66
C GLU A 124 7.75 -9.73 -19.63
N LYS A 125 8.98 -9.22 -19.75
CA LYS A 125 10.06 -9.91 -20.49
C LYS A 125 10.44 -11.26 -19.87
N SER A 126 10.24 -11.41 -18.56
CA SER A 126 10.57 -12.63 -17.83
C SER A 126 9.33 -13.47 -17.49
N SER A 127 8.20 -12.82 -17.25
CA SER A 127 6.97 -13.50 -16.84
C SER A 127 5.74 -12.68 -17.23
N ILE A 128 5.02 -13.16 -18.22
CA ILE A 128 3.82 -12.49 -18.76
C ILE A 128 2.74 -12.40 -17.67
N LEU A 129 2.11 -11.22 -17.55
CA LEU A 129 0.98 -10.98 -16.67
C LEU A 129 -0.33 -11.25 -17.40
N MET A 130 -1.19 -12.05 -16.79
CA MET A 130 -2.56 -12.25 -17.29
C MET A 130 -3.37 -10.96 -17.18
N LYS A 131 -4.44 -10.85 -17.97
CA LYS A 131 -5.34 -9.68 -17.93
C LYS A 131 -5.89 -9.46 -16.53
N GLU A 132 -6.29 -10.53 -15.87
CA GLU A 132 -6.84 -10.54 -14.52
C GLU A 132 -5.80 -10.07 -13.48
N GLU A 133 -4.53 -10.41 -13.67
CA GLU A 133 -3.45 -9.93 -12.80
C GLU A 133 -3.20 -8.43 -12.99
N LYS A 134 -3.25 -7.92 -14.21
CA LYS A 134 -3.14 -6.48 -14.50
C LYS A 134 -4.30 -5.69 -13.88
N GLU A 135 -5.50 -6.24 -13.93
CA GLU A 135 -6.67 -5.66 -13.25
C GLU A 135 -6.46 -5.59 -11.73
N LEU A 136 -5.97 -6.68 -11.12
CA LEU A 136 -5.67 -6.69 -9.69
C LEU A 136 -4.57 -5.71 -9.31
N ILE A 137 -3.51 -5.58 -10.10
CA ILE A 137 -2.47 -4.56 -9.86
C ILE A 137 -3.10 -3.17 -9.82
N TYR A 138 -3.97 -2.84 -10.78
CA TYR A 138 -4.67 -1.57 -10.82
C TYR A 138 -5.54 -1.34 -9.57
N ILE A 139 -6.28 -2.37 -9.11
CA ILE A 139 -7.08 -2.30 -7.89
C ILE A 139 -6.19 -2.07 -6.66
N TYR A 140 -5.07 -2.80 -6.52
CA TYR A 140 -4.14 -2.63 -5.40
C TYR A 140 -3.47 -1.26 -5.36
N LEU A 141 -3.20 -0.65 -6.53
CA LEU A 141 -2.63 0.70 -6.60
C LEU A 141 -3.58 1.77 -6.07
N LYS A 142 -4.89 1.55 -6.12
CA LYS A 142 -5.90 2.47 -5.56
C LYS A 142 -5.95 2.46 -4.04
N PHE A 143 -5.43 1.41 -3.38
CA PHE A 143 -5.49 1.32 -1.93
C PHE A 143 -4.64 2.41 -1.27
N PRO A 144 -5.21 3.25 -0.37
CA PRO A 144 -4.52 4.40 0.22
C PRO A 144 -3.55 3.99 1.35
N LYS A 145 -2.54 3.18 0.99
CA LYS A 145 -1.60 2.54 1.92
C LYS A 145 -0.87 3.53 2.82
N ASP A 146 -0.45 4.66 2.27
CA ASP A 146 0.35 5.65 3.03
C ASP A 146 -0.49 6.35 4.08
N PHE A 147 -1.67 6.87 3.70
CA PHE A 147 -2.57 7.51 4.66
C PHE A 147 -2.92 6.57 5.81
N TYR A 148 -3.34 5.35 5.47
CA TYR A 148 -3.67 4.34 6.46
C TYR A 148 -2.48 4.01 7.38
N SER A 149 -1.27 3.85 6.82
CA SER A 149 -0.09 3.49 7.61
C SER A 149 0.32 4.62 8.57
N ILE A 150 0.35 5.87 8.09
CA ILE A 150 0.74 7.04 8.89
C ILE A 150 -0.24 7.23 10.05
N THR A 151 -1.54 7.21 9.77
CA THR A 151 -2.58 7.43 10.77
C THR A 151 -2.65 6.30 11.78
N ARG A 152 -2.53 5.05 11.34
CA ARG A 152 -2.47 3.88 12.20
C ARG A 152 -1.26 3.92 13.15
N ASP A 153 -0.08 4.24 12.61
CA ASP A 153 1.14 4.30 13.40
C ASP A 153 1.07 5.42 14.46
N TYR A 154 0.40 6.55 14.14
CA TYR A 154 0.16 7.64 15.06
C TYR A 154 -0.82 7.26 16.19
N TYR A 155 -2.04 6.85 15.84
CA TYR A 155 -3.08 6.57 16.84
C TYR A 155 -2.80 5.34 17.70
N PHE A 156 -2.18 4.30 17.11
CA PHE A 156 -1.82 3.07 17.85
C PHE A 156 -0.39 3.06 18.39
N LYS A 157 0.34 4.19 18.27
CA LYS A 157 1.71 4.35 18.78
C LYS A 157 2.66 3.24 18.34
N ARG A 158 2.55 2.80 17.07
CA ARG A 158 3.35 1.68 16.55
C ARG A 158 4.79 2.06 16.29
N LYS A 159 5.07 3.36 16.08
CA LYS A 159 6.40 3.91 15.89
C LYS A 159 6.69 4.94 16.99
N LYS A 160 7.93 5.05 17.39
CA LYS A 160 8.41 6.04 18.35
C LYS A 160 8.94 7.27 17.61
N TRP A 161 8.10 7.85 16.74
CA TRP A 161 8.44 9.08 16.06
C TRP A 161 7.95 10.29 16.83
N ASP A 162 8.66 11.42 16.70
CA ASP A 162 8.20 12.68 17.23
C ASP A 162 6.95 13.16 16.47
N TYR A 163 6.15 13.98 17.14
CA TYR A 163 4.90 14.53 16.60
C TYR A 163 5.10 15.19 15.24
N ASP A 164 6.14 16.01 15.08
CA ASP A 164 6.41 16.73 13.84
C ASP A 164 6.71 15.79 12.66
N VAL A 165 7.30 14.64 12.92
CA VAL A 165 7.53 13.62 11.87
C VAL A 165 6.20 13.05 11.37
N TYR A 166 5.26 12.76 12.28
CA TYR A 166 3.93 12.29 11.89
C TYR A 166 3.17 13.35 11.11
N LEU A 167 3.15 14.60 11.62
CA LEU A 167 2.45 15.71 11.00
C LEU A 167 2.99 15.98 9.58
N ASN A 168 4.30 16.10 9.42
CA ASN A 168 4.94 16.34 8.12
C ASN A 168 4.63 15.21 7.12
N ARG A 169 4.63 13.95 7.57
CA ARG A 169 4.28 12.81 6.71
C ARG A 169 2.83 12.85 6.26
N LEU A 170 1.90 13.23 7.15
CA LEU A 170 0.50 13.37 6.81
C LEU A 170 0.28 14.50 5.82
N CYS A 171 0.83 15.71 6.08
CA CYS A 171 0.77 16.85 5.17
C CYS A 171 1.29 16.48 3.78
N ASN A 172 2.50 15.94 3.69
CA ASN A 172 3.09 15.51 2.42
C ASN A 172 2.23 14.48 1.66
N LYS A 173 1.43 13.68 2.39
CA LYS A 173 0.52 12.72 1.75
C LYS A 173 -0.76 13.37 1.27
N LEU A 174 -1.24 14.42 1.94
CA LEU A 174 -2.45 15.14 1.56
C LEU A 174 -2.22 16.09 0.40
N ASP A 175 -0.98 16.59 0.24
CA ASP A 175 -0.58 17.51 -0.83
C ASP A 175 -0.29 16.80 -2.17
N ASN A 176 -0.18 15.46 -2.18
CA ASN A 176 0.07 14.59 -3.35
C ASN A 176 -1.14 13.68 -3.64
#